data_25cf9adaf2d31fc6a14a045d022873a1
#
_entry.id   25cf9adaf2d31fc6a14a045d022873a1
#
_cell.length_a   1.000
_cell.length_b   1.000
_cell.length_c   1.000
_cell.angle_alpha   90.00
_cell.angle_beta   90.00
_cell.angle_gamma   90.00
#
_symmetry.space_group_name_H-M   'P 1'
#
loop_
_entity.id
_entity.type
_entity.pdbx_description
1 polymer ?
#
loop_
_entity_poly.entity_id
_entity_poly.type
_entity_poly.pdbx_seq_one_letter_code
_entity_poly.pdbx_strand_id
1 'polypeptide(L)'
;MTKYRLSDESRSFSYQDNGNKKSVLLRQIIALTDFNDVQAGTPGGWIDNESVLSQSGDCWIYDENALAFSGATITGNARITQASVVRDGAQISDDVWIDRAEISHNAQIRDNVTIQDSVVRGECLLFGDALVMCDSEIIAARGLTRESDQLLQIYDRAFVSHSRVVHQAQIYGDAKINYAFIEHRAEVFDFAQVEGNEENNVWICDCAKVYGYARVIAGSEEDAIPTLRYSSQVAEHAVVEGNCVLKHHVLVGGHAQLRGGPLQLDRPHPD
;
A
#
# COMPACT_ATOMS: atom_id res chain seq x y z
N MET A 1 30.01 10.63 -13.45
CA MET A 1 30.71 10.62 -12.14
C MET A 1 30.01 9.58 -11.27
N THR A 2 30.73 8.71 -10.59
CA THR A 2 30.13 7.63 -9.78
C THR A 2 29.64 8.23 -8.47
N LYS A 3 28.35 8.09 -8.16
CA LYS A 3 27.70 8.68 -6.96
C LYS A 3 28.14 8.00 -5.67
N TYR A 4 28.24 6.67 -5.67
CA TYR A 4 28.62 5.88 -4.52
C TYR A 4 29.45 4.66 -4.92
N ARG A 5 30.06 4.04 -3.92
CA ARG A 5 30.72 2.72 -4.03
C ARG A 5 30.19 1.78 -2.94
N LEU A 6 30.46 0.50 -3.12
CA LEU A 6 30.26 -0.48 -2.06
C LEU A 6 31.46 -0.51 -1.09
N SER A 7 31.21 -0.67 0.18
CA SER A 7 32.26 -0.89 1.19
C SER A 7 32.95 -2.23 0.98
N ASP A 8 34.15 -2.38 1.53
CA ASP A 8 34.87 -3.66 1.54
C ASP A 8 34.27 -4.65 2.55
N GLU A 9 33.59 -4.13 3.56
CA GLU A 9 32.90 -4.93 4.56
C GLU A 9 31.59 -5.51 3.99
N SER A 10 31.31 -6.75 4.36
CA SER A 10 30.06 -7.42 4.02
C SER A 10 29.42 -8.04 5.26
N ARG A 11 28.11 -8.14 5.25
CA ARG A 11 27.35 -8.86 6.28
C ARG A 11 26.33 -9.81 5.64
N SER A 12 26.11 -10.94 6.28
CA SER A 12 25.04 -11.86 5.89
C SER A 12 23.74 -11.45 6.58
N PHE A 13 22.68 -11.37 5.81
CA PHE A 13 21.33 -11.11 6.30
C PHE A 13 20.43 -12.30 6.01
N SER A 14 19.75 -12.83 7.04
CA SER A 14 18.80 -13.92 6.91
C SER A 14 17.37 -13.42 7.04
N TYR A 15 16.50 -13.85 6.15
CA TYR A 15 15.09 -13.47 6.11
C TYR A 15 14.19 -14.65 5.75
N GLN A 16 12.90 -14.48 6.01
CA GLN A 16 11.88 -15.46 5.63
C GLN A 16 11.22 -15.03 4.32
N ASP A 17 11.06 -15.96 3.40
CA ASP A 17 10.29 -15.75 2.19
C ASP A 17 9.42 -16.98 1.90
N ASN A 18 8.10 -16.78 1.93
CA ASN A 18 7.13 -17.85 1.72
C ASN A 18 7.37 -19.10 2.58
N GLY A 19 7.74 -18.90 3.84
CA GLY A 19 8.07 -19.98 4.79
C GLY A 19 9.47 -20.59 4.64
N ASN A 20 10.24 -20.14 3.65
CA ASN A 20 11.61 -20.59 3.45
C ASN A 20 12.60 -19.58 4.03
N LYS A 21 13.57 -20.07 4.80
CA LYS A 21 14.68 -19.24 5.26
C LYS A 21 15.67 -19.04 4.12
N LYS A 22 15.92 -17.77 3.79
CA LYS A 22 16.90 -17.33 2.80
C LYS A 22 17.98 -16.50 3.47
N SER A 23 19.12 -16.36 2.79
CA SER A 23 20.22 -15.51 3.24
C SER A 23 20.83 -14.80 2.04
N VAL A 24 21.25 -13.57 2.24
CA VAL A 24 21.89 -12.71 1.23
C VAL A 24 23.11 -12.05 1.83
N LEU A 25 24.16 -11.88 1.03
CA LEU A 25 25.36 -11.12 1.39
C LEU A 25 25.17 -9.67 0.97
N LEU A 26 25.30 -8.74 1.90
CA LEU A 26 25.09 -7.32 1.70
C LEU A 26 26.37 -6.54 1.93
N ARG A 27 26.53 -5.43 1.21
CA ARG A 27 27.61 -4.46 1.38
C ARG A 27 27.02 -3.06 1.54
N GLN A 28 27.62 -2.28 2.42
CA GLN A 28 27.16 -0.92 2.70
C GLN A 28 27.51 0.02 1.56
N ILE A 29 26.63 0.93 1.20
CA ILE A 29 26.91 2.01 0.24
C ILE A 29 27.62 3.15 0.93
N ILE A 30 28.55 3.79 0.24
CA ILE A 30 29.29 4.96 0.69
C ILE A 30 29.28 6.02 -0.40
N ALA A 31 28.77 7.21 -0.11
CA ALA A 31 28.72 8.31 -1.04
C ALA A 31 30.14 8.74 -1.46
N LEU A 32 30.38 8.97 -2.74
CA LEU A 32 31.64 9.44 -3.27
C LEU A 32 31.64 10.93 -3.60
N THR A 33 30.47 11.50 -3.81
CA THR A 33 30.25 12.91 -4.16
C THR A 33 29.14 13.48 -3.30
N ASP A 34 29.11 14.80 -3.18
CA ASP A 34 27.96 15.49 -2.59
C ASP A 34 26.79 15.48 -3.60
N PHE A 35 25.59 15.17 -3.11
CA PHE A 35 24.35 15.27 -3.89
C PHE A 35 23.18 15.47 -2.92
N ASN A 36 22.22 16.31 -3.31
CA ASN A 36 21.10 16.69 -2.46
C ASN A 36 21.55 17.01 -1.02
N ASP A 37 21.08 16.27 -0.02
CA ASP A 37 21.43 16.39 1.40
C ASP A 37 22.50 15.38 1.87
N VAL A 38 23.10 14.62 0.96
CA VAL A 38 24.13 13.62 1.25
C VAL A 38 25.52 14.17 0.92
N GLN A 39 26.44 14.09 1.87
CA GLN A 39 27.83 14.50 1.69
C GLN A 39 28.73 13.33 1.30
N ALA A 40 29.79 13.61 0.55
CA ALA A 40 30.82 12.62 0.23
C ALA A 40 31.39 11.98 1.51
N GLY A 41 31.55 10.66 1.51
CA GLY A 41 31.98 9.87 2.64
C GLY A 41 30.84 9.39 3.55
N THR A 42 29.60 9.87 3.37
CA THR A 42 28.45 9.42 4.17
C THR A 42 28.14 7.95 3.88
N PRO A 43 28.12 7.08 4.89
CA PRO A 43 27.61 5.72 4.74
C PRO A 43 26.08 5.72 4.66
N GLY A 44 25.54 4.81 3.85
CA GLY A 44 24.10 4.59 3.76
C GLY A 44 23.70 3.18 4.15
N GLY A 45 22.62 2.66 3.60
CA GLY A 45 22.13 1.31 3.84
C GLY A 45 22.94 0.23 3.14
N TRP A 46 22.39 -0.97 3.07
CA TRP A 46 23.06 -2.16 2.58
C TRP A 46 22.35 -2.73 1.35
N ILE A 47 23.14 -3.09 0.33
CA ILE A 47 22.63 -3.69 -0.90
C ILE A 47 23.44 -4.92 -1.27
N ASP A 48 22.87 -5.83 -2.03
CA ASP A 48 23.54 -7.03 -2.53
C ASP A 48 24.28 -6.79 -3.85
N ASN A 49 23.82 -5.81 -4.64
CA ASN A 49 24.33 -5.56 -5.97
C ASN A 49 24.18 -4.07 -6.35
N GLU A 50 25.12 -3.53 -7.12
CA GLU A 50 25.08 -2.13 -7.59
C GLU A 50 23.88 -1.82 -8.51
N SER A 51 23.25 -2.83 -9.11
CA SER A 51 22.02 -2.64 -9.90
C SER A 51 20.80 -2.23 -9.07
N VAL A 52 20.86 -2.38 -7.75
CA VAL A 52 19.77 -2.05 -6.83
C VAL A 52 19.55 -0.55 -6.72
N LEU A 53 20.61 0.23 -6.57
CA LEU A 53 20.55 1.67 -6.39
C LEU A 53 21.16 2.39 -7.59
N SER A 54 20.40 3.25 -8.25
CA SER A 54 20.88 4.00 -9.41
C SER A 54 22.05 4.92 -9.05
N GLN A 55 23.07 4.96 -9.91
CA GLN A 55 24.14 5.93 -9.86
C GLN A 55 23.70 7.34 -10.33
N SER A 56 22.51 7.45 -10.95
CA SER A 56 21.94 8.70 -11.43
C SER A 56 20.84 9.18 -10.50
N GLY A 57 20.57 10.48 -10.49
CA GLY A 57 19.56 11.09 -9.63
C GLY A 57 19.99 11.14 -8.16
N ASP A 58 19.09 11.57 -7.31
CA ASP A 58 19.36 11.81 -5.89
C ASP A 58 18.89 10.68 -4.96
N CYS A 59 18.44 9.55 -5.52
CA CYS A 59 17.98 8.42 -4.73
C CYS A 59 19.06 7.93 -3.75
N TRP A 60 18.64 7.64 -2.51
CA TRP A 60 19.54 7.20 -1.46
C TRP A 60 18.85 6.31 -0.41
N ILE A 61 19.62 5.39 0.16
CA ILE A 61 19.23 4.60 1.33
C ILE A 61 19.93 5.22 2.53
N TYR A 62 19.17 5.98 3.32
CA TYR A 62 19.71 6.89 4.34
C TYR A 62 20.16 6.22 5.63
N ASP A 63 19.54 5.09 5.99
CA ASP A 63 19.75 4.45 7.28
C ASP A 63 20.63 3.20 7.14
N GLU A 64 21.57 3.04 8.06
CA GLU A 64 22.44 1.85 8.12
C GLU A 64 21.68 0.55 8.46
N ASN A 65 20.43 0.64 8.91
CA ASN A 65 19.55 -0.51 9.12
C ASN A 65 18.61 -0.77 7.94
N ALA A 66 18.61 0.09 6.94
CA ALA A 66 17.80 -0.09 5.74
C ALA A 66 18.53 -0.99 4.72
N LEU A 67 17.77 -1.85 4.07
CA LEU A 67 18.27 -2.90 3.18
C LEU A 67 17.55 -2.86 1.84
N ALA A 68 18.29 -3.10 0.75
CA ALA A 68 17.69 -3.34 -0.55
C ALA A 68 18.44 -4.44 -1.30
N PHE A 69 17.74 -5.46 -1.78
CA PHE A 69 18.38 -6.64 -2.36
C PHE A 69 17.41 -7.49 -3.21
N SER A 70 17.92 -8.58 -3.75
CA SER A 70 17.15 -9.59 -4.49
C SER A 70 16.39 -8.99 -5.68
N GLY A 71 17.10 -8.27 -6.55
CA GLY A 71 16.53 -7.69 -7.76
C GLY A 71 15.66 -6.44 -7.53
N ALA A 72 15.66 -5.88 -6.34
CA ALA A 72 15.06 -4.57 -6.08
C ALA A 72 15.74 -3.48 -6.91
N THR A 73 15.02 -2.44 -7.31
CA THR A 73 15.57 -1.27 -8.01
C THR A 73 15.07 0.03 -7.38
N ILE A 74 15.98 0.95 -7.13
CA ILE A 74 15.71 2.26 -6.53
C ILE A 74 16.33 3.32 -7.45
N THR A 75 15.50 4.21 -7.98
CA THR A 75 15.90 5.21 -8.98
C THR A 75 15.28 6.58 -8.68
N GLY A 76 15.58 7.57 -9.52
CA GLY A 76 15.05 8.92 -9.38
C GLY A 76 15.61 9.65 -8.16
N ASN A 77 14.73 10.19 -7.36
CA ASN A 77 15.03 10.88 -6.11
C ASN A 77 14.49 10.13 -4.88
N ALA A 78 14.21 8.84 -5.04
CA ALA A 78 13.59 8.02 -4.01
C ALA A 78 14.41 7.99 -2.72
N ARG A 79 13.73 8.08 -1.59
CA ARG A 79 14.33 8.12 -0.25
C ARG A 79 13.90 6.88 0.53
N ILE A 80 14.87 6.07 0.92
CA ILE A 80 14.65 4.90 1.77
C ILE A 80 15.23 5.23 3.14
N THR A 81 14.39 5.35 4.15
CA THR A 81 14.76 5.80 5.48
C THR A 81 14.44 4.75 6.53
N GLN A 82 15.02 4.86 7.69
CA GLN A 82 14.86 4.03 8.90
C GLN A 82 14.61 2.55 8.56
N ALA A 83 15.17 1.65 9.12
CA ALA A 83 15.03 0.18 9.03
C ALA A 83 14.11 -0.39 7.91
N SER A 84 13.94 0.33 6.79
CA SER A 84 13.11 -0.11 5.65
C SER A 84 13.80 -1.23 4.87
N VAL A 85 12.99 -2.12 4.27
CA VAL A 85 13.48 -3.23 3.45
C VAL A 85 12.80 -3.21 2.09
N VAL A 86 13.60 -3.16 1.01
CA VAL A 86 13.12 -3.23 -0.37
C VAL A 86 13.73 -4.46 -1.03
N ARG A 87 12.93 -5.41 -1.48
CA ARG A 87 13.46 -6.70 -1.94
C ARG A 87 12.60 -7.38 -3.01
N ASP A 88 13.12 -8.48 -3.52
CA ASP A 88 12.41 -9.41 -4.41
C ASP A 88 11.72 -8.72 -5.59
N GLY A 89 12.51 -7.99 -6.38
CA GLY A 89 12.06 -7.35 -7.61
C GLY A 89 11.20 -6.10 -7.42
N ALA A 90 11.07 -5.57 -6.20
CA ALA A 90 10.37 -4.32 -5.97
C ALA A 90 11.03 -3.15 -6.70
N GLN A 91 10.25 -2.25 -7.26
CA GLN A 91 10.71 -1.12 -8.06
C GLN A 91 10.24 0.19 -7.43
N ILE A 92 11.17 1.01 -7.03
CA ILE A 92 10.93 2.33 -6.42
C ILE A 92 11.54 3.39 -7.33
N SER A 93 10.78 4.40 -7.70
CA SER A 93 11.25 5.50 -8.57
C SER A 93 10.70 6.86 -8.17
N ASP A 94 11.18 7.88 -8.87
CA ASP A 94 10.76 9.27 -8.73
C ASP A 94 10.98 9.83 -7.31
N ASP A 95 10.05 10.56 -6.75
CA ASP A 95 10.17 11.22 -5.44
C ASP A 95 9.56 10.39 -4.28
N VAL A 96 9.51 9.09 -4.42
CA VAL A 96 8.95 8.17 -3.42
C VAL A 96 9.72 8.22 -2.11
N TRP A 97 8.99 8.22 -1.00
CA TRP A 97 9.55 8.10 0.34
C TRP A 97 9.06 6.83 1.04
N ILE A 98 10.01 5.97 1.39
CA ILE A 98 9.78 4.71 2.15
C ILE A 98 10.42 4.86 3.53
N ASP A 99 9.62 4.74 4.59
CA ASP A 99 10.06 4.91 5.98
C ASP A 99 9.52 3.79 6.88
N ARG A 100 10.39 3.05 7.54
CA ARG A 100 10.01 1.89 8.39
C ARG A 100 9.01 0.94 7.70
N ALA A 101 9.28 0.63 6.44
CA ALA A 101 8.35 -0.15 5.63
C ALA A 101 9.05 -1.29 4.89
N GLU A 102 8.30 -2.32 4.56
CA GLU A 102 8.78 -3.43 3.71
C GLU A 102 8.05 -3.41 2.37
N ILE A 103 8.82 -3.32 1.28
CA ILE A 103 8.31 -3.35 -0.10
C ILE A 103 8.92 -4.56 -0.81
N SER A 104 8.09 -5.45 -1.35
CA SER A 104 8.61 -6.69 -1.91
C SER A 104 7.74 -7.31 -3.02
N HIS A 105 8.28 -8.36 -3.67
CA HIS A 105 7.57 -9.22 -4.61
C HIS A 105 6.99 -8.46 -5.81
N ASN A 106 7.87 -7.74 -6.52
CA ASN A 106 7.54 -6.99 -7.75
C ASN A 106 6.55 -5.84 -7.57
N ALA A 107 6.36 -5.34 -6.35
CA ALA A 107 5.60 -4.11 -6.12
C ALA A 107 6.26 -2.94 -6.85
N GLN A 108 5.45 -2.08 -7.46
CA GLN A 108 5.91 -0.90 -8.18
C GLN A 108 5.38 0.37 -7.49
N ILE A 109 6.29 1.21 -7.05
CA ILE A 109 5.99 2.44 -6.34
C ILE A 109 6.68 3.60 -7.07
N ARG A 110 5.93 4.62 -7.46
CA ARG A 110 6.46 5.76 -8.23
C ARG A 110 5.77 7.08 -7.89
N ASP A 111 6.18 8.13 -8.58
CA ASP A 111 5.72 9.52 -8.41
C ASP A 111 6.04 10.06 -6.99
N ASN A 112 5.08 10.57 -6.25
CA ASN A 112 5.27 11.17 -4.92
C ASN A 112 4.70 10.32 -3.78
N VAL A 113 4.61 9.01 -3.96
CA VAL A 113 4.04 8.11 -2.95
C VAL A 113 4.88 8.11 -1.68
N THR A 114 4.20 8.16 -0.54
CA THR A 114 4.82 7.95 0.78
C THR A 114 4.26 6.68 1.41
N ILE A 115 5.16 5.81 1.87
CA ILE A 115 4.81 4.58 2.61
C ILE A 115 5.56 4.60 3.93
N GLN A 116 4.82 4.58 5.03
CA GLN A 116 5.38 4.64 6.37
C GLN A 116 4.79 3.56 7.27
N ASP A 117 5.63 2.91 8.09
CA ASP A 117 5.21 1.87 9.04
C ASP A 117 4.25 0.84 8.43
N SER A 118 4.53 0.36 7.22
CA SER A 118 3.58 -0.44 6.45
C SER A 118 4.27 -1.51 5.60
N VAL A 119 3.51 -2.47 5.12
CA VAL A 119 3.97 -3.54 4.23
C VAL A 119 3.26 -3.46 2.88
N VAL A 120 4.03 -3.46 1.79
CA VAL A 120 3.50 -3.55 0.42
C VAL A 120 4.14 -4.72 -0.29
N ARG A 121 3.32 -5.65 -0.77
CA ARG A 121 3.79 -6.93 -1.29
C ARG A 121 3.01 -7.39 -2.51
N GLY A 122 3.73 -7.90 -3.48
CA GLY A 122 3.15 -8.48 -4.69
C GLY A 122 3.04 -7.51 -5.85
N GLU A 123 2.56 -8.00 -6.98
CA GLU A 123 2.44 -7.23 -8.21
C GLU A 123 1.33 -6.18 -8.11
N CYS A 124 1.60 -5.08 -7.45
CA CYS A 124 0.71 -3.93 -7.29
C CYS A 124 1.38 -2.66 -7.83
N LEU A 125 0.59 -1.62 -8.02
CA LEU A 125 1.05 -0.33 -8.48
C LEU A 125 0.53 0.78 -7.55
N LEU A 126 1.45 1.50 -6.90
CA LEU A 126 1.15 2.69 -6.11
C LEU A 126 1.79 3.89 -6.79
N PHE A 127 1.01 4.94 -7.07
CA PHE A 127 1.49 6.12 -7.78
C PHE A 127 0.70 7.39 -7.45
N GLY A 128 1.06 8.52 -8.09
CA GLY A 128 0.51 9.82 -7.75
C GLY A 128 1.03 10.32 -6.40
N ASP A 129 0.16 10.91 -5.61
CA ASP A 129 0.45 11.45 -4.28
C ASP A 129 -0.15 10.55 -3.16
N ALA A 130 -0.26 9.26 -3.40
CA ALA A 130 -0.85 8.32 -2.46
C ALA A 130 -0.04 8.19 -1.17
N LEU A 131 -0.72 8.02 -0.06
CA LEU A 131 -0.13 7.91 1.27
C LEU A 131 -0.62 6.64 1.97
N VAL A 132 0.32 5.75 2.33
CA VAL A 132 0.04 4.49 3.05
C VAL A 132 0.84 4.50 4.34
N MET A 133 0.17 4.36 5.49
CA MET A 133 0.84 4.48 6.79
C MET A 133 0.18 3.65 7.90
N CYS A 134 0.82 3.68 9.07
CA CYS A 134 0.27 3.18 10.33
C CYS A 134 -0.19 1.72 10.25
N ASP A 135 0.77 0.80 10.15
CA ASP A 135 0.55 -0.65 10.14
C ASP A 135 -0.41 -1.15 9.05
N SER A 136 -0.44 -0.46 7.91
CA SER A 136 -1.22 -0.91 6.76
C SER A 136 -0.52 -2.06 6.02
N GLU A 137 -1.32 -3.00 5.52
CA GLU A 137 -0.86 -4.12 4.70
C GLU A 137 -1.48 -4.06 3.31
N ILE A 138 -0.66 -3.91 2.28
CA ILE A 138 -1.07 -3.91 0.88
C ILE A 138 -0.52 -5.17 0.22
N ILE A 139 -1.39 -6.13 -0.07
CA ILE A 139 -0.96 -7.46 -0.55
C ILE A 139 -1.71 -7.84 -1.82
N ALA A 140 -1.03 -7.76 -2.96
CA ALA A 140 -1.60 -8.13 -4.25
C ALA A 140 -1.80 -9.65 -4.40
N ALA A 141 -2.81 -10.04 -5.19
CA ALA A 141 -2.99 -11.41 -5.62
C ALA A 141 -1.79 -11.89 -6.44
N ARG A 142 -1.55 -13.20 -6.42
CA ARG A 142 -0.48 -13.84 -7.20
C ARG A 142 -1.02 -14.46 -8.47
N GLY A 143 -0.16 -14.54 -9.48
CA GLY A 143 -0.45 -15.28 -10.70
C GLY A 143 -1.47 -14.62 -11.62
N LEU A 144 -1.67 -13.32 -11.51
CA LEU A 144 -2.52 -12.55 -12.42
C LEU A 144 -1.87 -12.43 -13.80
N THR A 145 -2.70 -12.48 -14.85
CA THR A 145 -2.27 -12.16 -16.20
C THR A 145 -2.48 -10.67 -16.45
N ARG A 146 -1.43 -9.95 -16.82
CA ARG A 146 -1.45 -8.47 -16.97
C ARG A 146 -2.46 -7.96 -18.03
N GLU A 147 -2.91 -8.81 -18.93
CA GLU A 147 -3.78 -8.40 -20.04
C GLU A 147 -5.28 -8.42 -19.71
N SER A 148 -5.70 -9.20 -18.73
CA SER A 148 -7.13 -9.41 -18.43
C SER A 148 -7.51 -9.14 -16.97
N ASP A 149 -6.53 -9.05 -16.08
CA ASP A 149 -6.80 -8.98 -14.65
C ASP A 149 -6.59 -7.57 -14.10
N GLN A 150 -7.54 -7.13 -13.28
CA GLN A 150 -7.40 -5.90 -12.51
C GLN A 150 -6.24 -6.05 -11.52
N LEU A 151 -5.30 -5.12 -11.55
CA LEU A 151 -4.23 -5.04 -10.56
C LEU A 151 -4.73 -4.32 -9.30
N LEU A 152 -4.14 -4.69 -8.15
CA LEU A 152 -4.23 -3.86 -6.97
C LEU A 152 -3.53 -2.53 -7.24
N GLN A 153 -4.25 -1.43 -7.09
CA GLN A 153 -3.72 -0.09 -7.30
C GLN A 153 -4.16 0.87 -6.20
N ILE A 154 -3.24 1.74 -5.79
CA ILE A 154 -3.54 2.87 -4.90
C ILE A 154 -2.90 4.10 -5.53
N TYR A 155 -3.69 5.13 -5.87
CA TYR A 155 -3.18 6.27 -6.63
C TYR A 155 -3.96 7.56 -6.40
N ASP A 156 -3.63 8.60 -7.16
CA ASP A 156 -4.06 9.99 -6.95
C ASP A 156 -3.64 10.48 -5.56
N ARG A 157 -4.55 10.98 -4.75
CA ARG A 157 -4.32 11.44 -3.37
C ARG A 157 -4.96 10.51 -2.33
N ALA A 158 -5.09 9.23 -2.68
CA ALA A 158 -5.66 8.24 -1.78
C ALA A 158 -4.85 8.10 -0.48
N PHE A 159 -5.55 8.01 0.62
CA PHE A 159 -4.97 7.83 1.95
C PHE A 159 -5.41 6.50 2.55
N VAL A 160 -4.45 5.68 2.99
CA VAL A 160 -4.70 4.38 3.63
C VAL A 160 -3.94 4.30 4.94
N SER A 161 -4.62 3.99 6.03
CA SER A 161 -4.07 3.93 7.36
C SER A 161 -4.72 2.78 8.16
N HIS A 162 -3.96 2.08 9.00
CA HIS A 162 -4.43 0.97 9.85
C HIS A 162 -5.32 -0.03 9.10
N SER A 163 -5.01 -0.30 7.84
CA SER A 163 -5.93 -1.02 6.96
C SER A 163 -5.24 -2.12 6.18
N ARG A 164 -6.01 -3.09 5.77
CA ARG A 164 -5.56 -4.17 4.92
C ARG A 164 -6.25 -4.10 3.56
N VAL A 165 -5.46 -3.91 2.52
CA VAL A 165 -5.91 -3.83 1.13
C VAL A 165 -5.29 -4.99 0.37
N VAL A 166 -6.11 -5.90 -0.15
CA VAL A 166 -5.59 -7.15 -0.71
C VAL A 166 -6.19 -7.52 -2.06
N HIS A 167 -5.55 -8.44 -2.72
CA HIS A 167 -5.89 -9.07 -3.98
C HIS A 167 -5.82 -8.10 -5.17
N GLN A 168 -6.94 -7.59 -5.65
CA GLN A 168 -7.09 -6.76 -6.84
C GLN A 168 -7.84 -5.46 -6.54
N ALA A 169 -7.95 -5.09 -5.26
CA ALA A 169 -8.66 -3.89 -4.84
C ALA A 169 -8.04 -2.61 -5.41
N GLN A 170 -8.85 -1.58 -5.62
CA GLN A 170 -8.39 -0.29 -6.11
C GLN A 170 -8.88 0.84 -5.20
N ILE A 171 -7.96 1.75 -4.84
CA ILE A 171 -8.25 2.94 -4.03
C ILE A 171 -7.65 4.15 -4.74
N TYR A 172 -8.47 5.14 -5.07
CA TYR A 172 -8.01 6.29 -5.85
C TYR A 172 -8.84 7.57 -5.61
N GLY A 173 -8.51 8.64 -6.30
CA GLY A 173 -9.08 9.95 -6.05
C GLY A 173 -8.57 10.54 -4.74
N ASP A 174 -9.45 11.12 -3.98
CA ASP A 174 -9.24 11.67 -2.64
C ASP A 174 -9.79 10.74 -1.54
N ALA A 175 -9.93 9.46 -1.84
CA ALA A 175 -10.50 8.47 -0.92
C ALA A 175 -9.65 8.33 0.36
N LYS A 176 -10.31 8.20 1.49
CA LYS A 176 -9.68 8.03 2.81
C LYS A 176 -10.14 6.74 3.46
N ILE A 177 -9.18 5.88 3.76
CA ILE A 177 -9.40 4.56 4.35
C ILE A 177 -8.70 4.50 5.71
N ASN A 178 -9.41 4.16 6.75
CA ASN A 178 -8.85 3.99 8.08
C ASN A 178 -9.54 2.83 8.79
N TYR A 179 -8.78 1.91 9.36
CA TYR A 179 -9.28 0.69 9.99
C TYR A 179 -10.29 -0.07 9.13
N ALA A 180 -9.86 -0.53 7.96
CA ALA A 180 -10.70 -1.26 7.03
C ALA A 180 -10.00 -2.47 6.42
N PHE A 181 -10.81 -3.43 6.00
CA PHE A 181 -10.40 -4.57 5.21
C PHE A 181 -11.05 -4.47 3.84
N ILE A 182 -10.24 -4.15 2.82
CA ILE A 182 -10.66 -3.98 1.42
C ILE A 182 -10.07 -5.10 0.60
N GLU A 183 -10.91 -5.94 0.00
CA GLU A 183 -10.41 -7.14 -0.66
C GLU A 183 -11.11 -7.47 -2.00
N HIS A 184 -10.56 -8.46 -2.68
CA HIS A 184 -10.95 -8.90 -4.00
C HIS A 184 -10.85 -7.78 -5.04
N ARG A 185 -11.93 -7.40 -5.70
CA ARG A 185 -11.98 -6.35 -6.73
C ARG A 185 -12.76 -5.11 -6.25
N ALA A 186 -12.85 -4.94 -4.94
CA ALA A 186 -13.53 -3.80 -4.33
C ALA A 186 -12.84 -2.48 -4.72
N GLU A 187 -13.63 -1.43 -4.87
CA GLU A 187 -13.14 -0.10 -5.23
C GLU A 187 -13.62 0.97 -4.25
N VAL A 188 -12.72 1.85 -3.83
CA VAL A 188 -13.05 3.04 -3.04
C VAL A 188 -12.41 4.25 -3.70
N PHE A 189 -13.22 5.23 -4.11
CA PHE A 189 -12.70 6.33 -4.93
C PHE A 189 -13.47 7.65 -4.75
N ASP A 190 -13.12 8.66 -5.56
CA ASP A 190 -13.56 10.05 -5.44
C ASP A 190 -13.19 10.63 -4.06
N PHE A 191 -14.14 11.09 -3.29
CA PHE A 191 -14.00 11.68 -1.95
C PHE A 191 -14.54 10.74 -0.85
N ALA A 192 -14.69 9.46 -1.17
CA ALA A 192 -15.27 8.49 -0.26
C ALA A 192 -14.44 8.33 1.02
N GLN A 193 -15.11 8.10 2.14
CA GLN A 193 -14.49 7.89 3.45
C GLN A 193 -14.93 6.56 4.04
N VAL A 194 -13.96 5.75 4.42
CA VAL A 194 -14.17 4.46 5.08
C VAL A 194 -13.47 4.53 6.43
N GLU A 195 -14.23 4.53 7.51
CA GLU A 195 -13.76 4.80 8.86
C GLU A 195 -14.14 3.67 9.82
N GLY A 196 -13.23 2.76 10.09
CA GLY A 196 -13.32 1.83 11.19
C GLY A 196 -12.68 2.36 12.46
N ASN A 197 -12.47 1.48 13.42
CA ASN A 197 -11.73 1.72 14.65
C ASN A 197 -10.97 0.46 15.07
N GLU A 198 -10.19 0.51 16.15
CA GLU A 198 -9.34 -0.61 16.58
C GLU A 198 -10.11 -1.93 16.81
N GLU A 199 -11.35 -1.86 17.24
CA GLU A 199 -12.18 -3.03 17.52
C GLU A 199 -12.98 -3.48 16.29
N ASN A 200 -13.46 -2.54 15.47
CA ASN A 200 -14.36 -2.77 14.35
C ASN A 200 -13.77 -2.24 13.05
N ASN A 201 -13.21 -3.12 12.23
CA ASN A 201 -12.76 -2.78 10.89
C ASN A 201 -13.91 -2.87 9.89
N VAL A 202 -14.10 -1.85 9.09
CA VAL A 202 -15.07 -1.88 7.97
C VAL A 202 -14.64 -2.94 6.96
N TRP A 203 -15.58 -3.74 6.46
CA TRP A 203 -15.28 -4.78 5.50
C TRP A 203 -15.94 -4.52 4.13
N ILE A 204 -15.13 -4.33 3.10
CA ILE A 204 -15.57 -4.10 1.72
C ILE A 204 -14.91 -5.16 0.83
N CYS A 205 -15.71 -6.01 0.19
CA CYS A 205 -15.18 -7.14 -0.55
C CYS A 205 -15.92 -7.42 -1.87
N ASP A 206 -15.45 -8.42 -2.58
CA ASP A 206 -15.92 -8.84 -3.89
C ASP A 206 -15.77 -7.73 -4.94
N CYS A 207 -16.85 -7.21 -5.51
CA CYS A 207 -16.86 -6.09 -6.45
C CYS A 207 -17.61 -4.87 -5.87
N ALA A 208 -17.70 -4.77 -4.56
CA ALA A 208 -18.39 -3.66 -3.90
C ALA A 208 -17.66 -2.33 -4.14
N LYS A 209 -18.43 -1.23 -4.16
CA LYS A 209 -17.89 0.10 -4.44
C LYS A 209 -18.37 1.13 -3.43
N VAL A 210 -17.46 2.04 -3.05
CA VAL A 210 -17.77 3.24 -2.26
C VAL A 210 -17.20 4.45 -3.00
N TYR A 211 -18.04 5.40 -3.37
CA TYR A 211 -17.59 6.54 -4.19
C TYR A 211 -18.43 7.81 -3.99
N GLY A 212 -18.06 8.88 -4.68
CA GLY A 212 -18.61 10.20 -4.46
C GLY A 212 -18.15 10.76 -3.13
N TYR A 213 -19.06 11.25 -2.34
CA TYR A 213 -18.84 11.74 -0.96
C TYR A 213 -19.39 10.76 0.09
N ALA A 214 -19.57 9.50 -0.30
CA ALA A 214 -20.14 8.47 0.55
C ALA A 214 -19.25 8.18 1.77
N ARG A 215 -19.87 7.82 2.88
CA ARG A 215 -19.18 7.47 4.11
C ARG A 215 -19.65 6.12 4.63
N VAL A 216 -18.70 5.27 4.98
CA VAL A 216 -18.94 3.96 5.60
C VAL A 216 -18.20 3.92 6.92
N ILE A 217 -18.93 3.85 8.04
CA ILE A 217 -18.40 4.10 9.37
C ILE A 217 -18.74 2.94 10.31
N ALA A 218 -17.73 2.35 10.96
CA ALA A 218 -17.97 1.37 12.01
C ALA A 218 -18.54 2.02 13.26
N GLY A 219 -19.40 1.29 13.96
CA GLY A 219 -19.91 1.73 15.26
C GLY A 219 -18.92 1.44 16.40
N SER A 220 -19.23 1.95 17.58
CA SER A 220 -18.45 1.74 18.81
C SER A 220 -18.87 0.49 19.60
N GLU A 221 -20.00 -0.11 19.24
CA GLU A 221 -20.51 -1.31 19.92
C GLU A 221 -19.86 -2.56 19.33
N GLU A 222 -19.87 -3.65 20.08
CA GLU A 222 -19.37 -4.94 19.63
C GLU A 222 -20.06 -5.37 18.31
N ASP A 223 -19.30 -5.85 17.35
CA ASP A 223 -19.78 -6.26 16.01
C ASP A 223 -20.46 -5.15 15.17
N ALA A 224 -20.33 -3.89 15.54
CA ALA A 224 -20.86 -2.78 14.75
C ALA A 224 -20.03 -2.52 13.48
N ILE A 225 -19.94 -3.54 12.62
CA ILE A 225 -19.05 -3.60 11.44
C ILE A 225 -19.90 -3.48 10.16
N PRO A 226 -19.80 -2.34 9.43
CA PRO A 226 -20.37 -2.26 8.10
C PRO A 226 -19.68 -3.25 7.16
N THR A 227 -20.50 -4.02 6.43
CA THR A 227 -20.00 -5.02 5.48
C THR A 227 -20.67 -4.84 4.12
N LEU A 228 -19.85 -4.59 3.09
CA LEU A 228 -20.29 -4.47 1.73
C LEU A 228 -19.77 -5.65 0.90
N ARG A 229 -20.68 -6.37 0.25
CA ARG A 229 -20.33 -7.59 -0.49
C ARG A 229 -20.94 -7.62 -1.90
N TYR A 230 -20.36 -8.47 -2.73
CA TYR A 230 -20.75 -8.68 -4.13
C TYR A 230 -20.63 -7.38 -4.92
N SER A 231 -21.70 -6.92 -5.55
CA SER A 231 -21.74 -5.69 -6.33
C SER A 231 -22.49 -4.56 -5.62
N SER A 232 -22.57 -4.60 -4.28
CA SER A 232 -23.22 -3.54 -3.52
C SER A 232 -22.46 -2.23 -3.62
N GLN A 233 -23.16 -1.11 -3.55
CA GLN A 233 -22.57 0.21 -3.74
C GLN A 233 -23.09 1.20 -2.70
N VAL A 234 -22.21 2.07 -2.23
CA VAL A 234 -22.54 3.26 -1.45
C VAL A 234 -21.99 4.48 -2.17
N ALA A 235 -22.84 5.43 -2.51
CA ALA A 235 -22.50 6.48 -3.45
C ALA A 235 -23.04 7.85 -3.03
N GLU A 236 -22.59 8.88 -3.75
CA GLU A 236 -23.04 10.27 -3.59
C GLU A 236 -22.76 10.80 -2.18
N HIS A 237 -23.78 11.14 -1.39
CA HIS A 237 -23.64 11.63 -0.02
C HIS A 237 -24.21 10.63 1.01
N ALA A 238 -24.37 9.38 0.62
CA ALA A 238 -24.92 8.36 1.49
C ALA A 238 -24.00 8.04 2.67
N VAL A 239 -24.58 7.72 3.80
CA VAL A 239 -23.89 7.30 5.02
C VAL A 239 -24.38 5.92 5.46
N VAL A 240 -23.45 5.00 5.64
CA VAL A 240 -23.70 3.65 6.21
C VAL A 240 -22.89 3.53 7.48
N GLU A 241 -23.54 3.35 8.61
CA GLU A 241 -22.90 3.36 9.94
C GLU A 241 -23.40 2.21 10.81
N GLY A 242 -22.49 1.54 11.50
CA GLY A 242 -22.80 0.49 12.44
C GLY A 242 -22.96 -0.90 11.80
N ASN A 243 -23.72 -1.78 12.40
CA ASN A 243 -23.90 -3.15 11.92
C ASN A 243 -24.86 -3.20 10.72
N CYS A 244 -24.36 -2.79 9.57
CA CYS A 244 -25.10 -2.78 8.29
C CYS A 244 -24.43 -3.70 7.28
N VAL A 245 -25.16 -4.67 6.75
CA VAL A 245 -24.67 -5.59 5.72
C VAL A 245 -25.40 -5.33 4.41
N LEU A 246 -24.66 -4.92 3.38
CA LEU A 246 -25.16 -4.69 2.02
C LEU A 246 -24.68 -5.80 1.09
N LYS A 247 -25.61 -6.40 0.33
CA LYS A 247 -25.30 -7.53 -0.54
C LYS A 247 -25.85 -7.34 -1.96
N HIS A 248 -25.21 -8.04 -2.89
CA HIS A 248 -25.57 -8.11 -4.30
C HIS A 248 -25.69 -6.73 -4.95
N HIS A 249 -26.81 -6.39 -5.53
CA HIS A 249 -27.00 -5.15 -6.31
C HIS A 249 -27.60 -4.00 -5.49
N VAL A 250 -27.47 -4.02 -4.17
CA VAL A 250 -27.93 -2.91 -3.31
C VAL A 250 -27.11 -1.65 -3.65
N LEU A 251 -27.82 -0.58 -3.97
CA LEU A 251 -27.26 0.77 -4.09
C LEU A 251 -27.86 1.67 -3.02
N VAL A 252 -26.99 2.20 -2.16
CA VAL A 252 -27.35 3.25 -1.19
C VAL A 252 -26.74 4.55 -1.71
N GLY A 253 -27.59 5.47 -2.14
CA GLY A 253 -27.18 6.71 -2.79
C GLY A 253 -27.95 7.93 -2.30
N GLY A 254 -27.80 9.06 -2.97
CA GLY A 254 -28.40 10.34 -2.59
C GLY A 254 -27.86 10.83 -1.25
N HIS A 255 -28.79 11.17 -0.37
CA HIS A 255 -28.51 11.56 1.02
C HIS A 255 -29.01 10.51 2.03
N ALA A 256 -29.13 9.25 1.61
CA ALA A 256 -29.59 8.17 2.47
C ALA A 256 -28.66 7.98 3.68
N GLN A 257 -29.25 7.69 4.83
CA GLN A 257 -28.51 7.40 6.05
C GLN A 257 -29.01 6.09 6.65
N LEU A 258 -28.16 5.08 6.63
CA LEU A 258 -28.38 3.80 7.29
C LEU A 258 -27.54 3.78 8.56
N ARG A 259 -28.17 3.74 9.71
CA ARG A 259 -27.47 3.80 11.00
C ARG A 259 -27.97 2.76 11.97
N GLY A 260 -27.07 2.28 12.80
CA GLY A 260 -27.35 1.30 13.84
C GLY A 260 -27.30 -0.13 13.32
N GLY A 261 -28.30 -0.91 13.56
CA GLY A 261 -28.35 -2.31 13.15
C GLY A 261 -28.73 -3.24 14.31
N PRO A 262 -28.80 -4.54 14.07
CA PRO A 262 -28.39 -5.20 12.83
C PRO A 262 -29.35 -4.92 11.66
N LEU A 263 -28.79 -4.43 10.54
CA LEU A 263 -29.54 -4.17 9.31
C LEU A 263 -28.90 -4.97 8.16
N GLN A 264 -29.69 -5.73 7.43
CA GLN A 264 -29.24 -6.40 6.24
C GLN A 264 -30.09 -5.98 5.03
N LEU A 265 -29.46 -5.45 4.01
CA LEU A 265 -30.08 -5.18 2.71
C LEU A 265 -29.52 -6.12 1.69
N ASP A 266 -30.41 -6.74 0.93
CA ASP A 266 -30.09 -7.71 -0.11
C ASP A 266 -30.97 -7.45 -1.33
N ARG A 267 -30.34 -7.30 -2.50
CA ARG A 267 -31.03 -7.17 -3.76
C ARG A 267 -30.45 -8.15 -4.76
N PRO A 268 -30.88 -9.42 -4.74
CA PRO A 268 -30.39 -10.42 -5.69
C PRO A 268 -30.71 -10.01 -7.13
N HIS A 269 -29.96 -10.57 -8.06
CA HIS A 269 -30.19 -10.35 -9.48
C HIS A 269 -31.62 -10.85 -9.81
N PRO A 270 -32.44 -10.09 -10.54
CA PRO A 270 -33.67 -10.67 -11.09
C PRO A 270 -33.27 -11.78 -12.07
N ASP A 271 -33.84 -12.97 -11.87
CA ASP A 271 -33.66 -14.13 -12.77
C ASP A 271 -34.15 -13.82 -14.20
#